data_8cb24c862d5cab83d52d94e7b150e1d9
#
_entry.id   8cb24c862d5cab83d52d94e7b150e1d9
#
_cell.length_a   1.000
_cell.length_b   1.000
_cell.length_c   1.000
_cell.angle_alpha   90.00
_cell.angle_beta   90.00
_cell.angle_gamma   90.00
#
_symmetry.space_group_name_H-M   'P 1'
#
loop_
_entity.id
_entity.type
_entity.pdbx_description
1 polymer ?
#
loop_
_entity_poly.entity_id
_entity_poly.type
_entity_poly.pdbx_seq_one_letter_code
_entity_poly.pdbx_strand_id
1 'polypeptide(L)'
;MKPYYASPEKDFVLFGGDCREVVPDLPGKFEMIFADPPYFLSNGGISVQSGKAVCVDKGAWDKSHGLGGDAAFNLEWLDICRGKLEDSGTIWVCGTFHNIFSVANALTKLGYRILNAIVWQKTNPPPNLSCRFFTHSTEIIIWARKCKKVPHCFNYDLMRRLAGNRQMTDVWRMPAIAPWEKSCGKHPTQKPIALAVRAIIASTSEGARILDPFAGSGTTGIAANLVGRSFVGVDAERAYLRIAAGRRREYEVAHSDWRKRIPDLQKNAE
;
A
#
# COMPACT_ATOMS: atom_id res chain seq x y z
N MET A 1 16.71 13.10 11.58
CA MET A 1 17.07 11.71 11.18
C MET A 1 17.66 11.71 9.76
N LYS A 2 18.71 10.89 9.48
CA LYS A 2 19.30 10.77 8.14
C LYS A 2 18.54 9.73 7.32
N PRO A 3 18.08 10.06 6.09
CA PRO A 3 17.41 9.08 5.24
C PRO A 3 18.38 7.97 4.77
N TYR A 4 17.85 6.78 4.54
CA TYR A 4 18.54 5.68 3.86
C TYR A 4 18.78 6.01 2.39
N TYR A 5 17.78 6.60 1.73
CA TYR A 5 17.82 7.04 0.34
C TYR A 5 16.96 8.28 0.16
N ALA A 6 17.38 9.19 -0.70
CA ALA A 6 16.56 10.29 -1.20
C ALA A 6 16.86 10.48 -2.69
N SER A 7 15.81 10.68 -3.49
CA SER A 7 15.95 11.12 -4.88
C SER A 7 16.57 12.52 -4.97
N PRO A 8 17.17 12.89 -6.10
CA PRO A 8 17.73 14.24 -6.28
C PRO A 8 16.71 15.34 -5.99
N GLU A 9 15.49 15.19 -6.43
CA GLU A 9 14.36 16.12 -6.26
C GLU A 9 13.73 16.05 -4.86
N LYS A 10 14.15 15.08 -4.03
CA LYS A 10 13.60 14.80 -2.69
C LYS A 10 12.09 14.49 -2.70
N ASP A 11 11.57 14.07 -3.84
CA ASP A 11 10.19 13.63 -4.02
C ASP A 11 9.97 12.16 -3.64
N PHE A 12 11.06 11.43 -3.38
CA PHE A 12 11.06 10.04 -2.93
C PHE A 12 12.15 9.84 -1.87
N VAL A 13 11.72 9.66 -0.62
CA VAL A 13 12.62 9.53 0.53
C VAL A 13 12.33 8.25 1.29
N LEU A 14 13.37 7.50 1.65
CA LEU A 14 13.27 6.26 2.43
C LEU A 14 14.02 6.39 3.75
N PHE A 15 13.42 5.87 4.80
CA PHE A 15 14.04 5.72 6.12
C PHE A 15 14.07 4.25 6.52
N GLY A 16 15.15 3.83 7.18
CA GLY A 16 15.30 2.48 7.71
C GLY A 16 14.98 2.43 9.19
N GLY A 17 14.13 1.51 9.61
CA GLY A 17 13.78 1.25 10.99
C GLY A 17 12.33 0.84 11.18
N ASP A 18 11.95 0.56 12.43
CA ASP A 18 10.57 0.30 12.79
C ASP A 18 9.72 1.56 12.61
N CYS A 19 8.60 1.43 11.94
CA CYS A 19 7.70 2.57 11.70
C CYS A 19 7.23 3.24 13.00
N ARG A 20 7.13 2.49 14.10
CA ARG A 20 6.72 2.98 15.41
C ARG A 20 7.76 3.93 16.03
N GLU A 21 9.02 3.76 15.67
CA GLU A 21 10.13 4.62 16.12
C GLU A 21 10.39 5.75 15.12
N VAL A 22 10.36 5.44 13.82
CA VAL A 22 10.76 6.38 12.76
C VAL A 22 9.67 7.40 12.45
N VAL A 23 8.42 6.97 12.32
CA VAL A 23 7.31 7.84 11.87
C VAL A 23 7.08 9.04 12.82
N PRO A 24 7.15 8.91 14.17
CA PRO A 24 6.99 10.05 15.07
C PRO A 24 7.96 11.21 14.80
N ASP A 25 9.17 10.90 14.36
CA ASP A 25 10.25 11.89 14.14
C ASP A 25 10.25 12.50 12.73
N LEU A 26 9.40 12.00 11.81
CA LEU A 26 9.30 12.58 10.47
C LEU A 26 8.76 14.00 10.50
N PRO A 27 9.31 14.93 9.70
CA PRO A 27 8.87 16.32 9.68
C PRO A 27 7.51 16.48 8.97
N GLY A 28 6.66 17.33 9.54
CA GLY A 28 5.37 17.71 8.96
C GLY A 28 4.31 16.61 9.03
N LYS A 29 3.27 16.78 8.23
CA LYS A 29 2.14 15.85 8.10
C LYS A 29 1.95 15.42 6.66
N PHE A 30 1.07 14.46 6.46
CA PHE A 30 0.81 13.79 5.18
C PHE A 30 -0.69 13.86 4.87
N GLU A 31 -1.03 14.10 3.62
CA GLU A 31 -2.42 14.10 3.15
C GLU A 31 -2.96 12.68 2.98
N MET A 32 -2.06 11.73 2.71
CA MET A 32 -2.42 10.33 2.56
C MET A 32 -1.39 9.42 3.21
N ILE A 33 -1.87 8.36 3.84
CA ILE A 33 -1.05 7.21 4.24
C ILE A 33 -1.56 6.01 3.45
N PHE A 34 -0.64 5.28 2.80
CA PHE A 34 -0.92 3.99 2.19
C PHE A 34 -0.08 2.93 2.89
N ALA A 35 -0.71 1.92 3.46
CA ALA A 35 -0.04 0.95 4.31
C ALA A 35 -0.35 -0.49 3.87
N ASP A 36 0.70 -1.31 3.77
CA ASP A 36 0.61 -2.76 3.57
C ASP A 36 1.29 -3.46 4.77
N PRO A 37 0.65 -3.45 5.96
CA PRO A 37 1.25 -3.95 7.19
C PRO A 37 1.45 -5.47 7.16
N PRO A 38 2.19 -6.07 8.12
CA PRO A 38 2.26 -7.51 8.28
C PRO A 38 0.88 -8.16 8.37
N TYR A 39 0.71 -9.30 7.69
CA TYR A 39 -0.55 -10.07 7.72
C TYR A 39 -0.52 -11.21 8.73
N PHE A 40 0.64 -11.41 9.39
CA PHE A 40 0.87 -12.44 10.39
C PHE A 40 0.66 -13.88 9.86
N LEU A 41 1.08 -14.11 8.61
CA LEU A 41 0.87 -15.38 7.90
C LEU A 41 2.07 -16.33 7.92
N SER A 42 3.23 -15.88 8.42
CA SER A 42 4.49 -16.67 8.45
C SER A 42 4.52 -17.70 9.60
N ASN A 43 3.48 -18.55 9.65
CA ASN A 43 3.31 -19.59 10.67
C ASN A 43 3.47 -21.02 10.09
N GLY A 44 4.27 -21.20 9.02
CA GLY A 44 4.59 -22.52 8.46
C GLY A 44 3.59 -23.06 7.43
N GLY A 45 2.77 -22.22 6.80
CA GLY A 45 1.86 -22.63 5.72
C GLY A 45 2.60 -22.96 4.40
N ILE A 46 1.94 -23.68 3.48
CA ILE A 46 2.45 -24.01 2.15
C ILE A 46 1.63 -23.25 1.09
N SER A 47 2.31 -22.64 0.12
CA SER A 47 1.74 -21.98 -1.06
C SER A 47 2.37 -22.51 -2.34
N VAL A 48 1.85 -22.13 -3.51
CA VAL A 48 2.44 -22.43 -4.82
C VAL A 48 2.98 -21.19 -5.49
N GLN A 49 4.25 -21.26 -5.93
CA GLN A 49 4.83 -20.30 -6.86
C GLN A 49 5.32 -21.04 -8.11
N SER A 50 4.85 -20.63 -9.27
CA SER A 50 5.25 -21.20 -10.57
C SER A 50 5.12 -22.74 -10.61
N GLY A 51 4.02 -23.29 -10.04
CA GLY A 51 3.77 -24.73 -10.02
C GLY A 51 4.52 -25.54 -8.96
N LYS A 52 5.36 -24.89 -8.11
CA LYS A 52 6.10 -25.54 -7.04
C LYS A 52 5.55 -25.18 -5.66
N ALA A 53 5.43 -26.17 -4.78
CA ALA A 53 5.09 -25.92 -3.38
C ALA A 53 6.24 -25.14 -2.70
N VAL A 54 5.91 -24.01 -2.07
CA VAL A 54 6.86 -23.19 -1.33
C VAL A 54 6.33 -22.93 0.07
N CYS A 55 7.20 -22.92 1.06
CA CYS A 55 6.84 -22.51 2.42
C CYS A 55 6.41 -21.04 2.43
N VAL A 56 5.32 -20.72 3.12
CA VAL A 56 4.89 -19.35 3.36
C VAL A 56 5.65 -18.81 4.57
N ASP A 57 6.95 -18.58 4.38
CA ASP A 57 7.75 -17.80 5.32
C ASP A 57 8.18 -16.51 4.61
N LYS A 58 7.61 -15.40 5.05
CA LYS A 58 7.89 -14.07 4.51
C LYS A 58 8.97 -13.34 5.32
N GLY A 59 9.41 -13.95 6.41
CA GLY A 59 10.41 -13.42 7.32
C GLY A 59 9.87 -13.18 8.74
N ALA A 60 10.77 -12.82 9.64
CA ALA A 60 10.45 -12.62 11.06
C ALA A 60 9.41 -11.52 11.29
N TRP A 61 9.36 -10.53 10.41
CA TRP A 61 8.44 -9.39 10.49
C TRP A 61 6.95 -9.77 10.28
N ASP A 62 6.65 -10.91 9.64
CA ASP A 62 5.28 -11.37 9.37
C ASP A 62 4.85 -12.51 10.32
N LYS A 63 5.59 -12.76 11.40
CA LYS A 63 5.21 -13.74 12.42
C LYS A 63 4.15 -13.18 13.36
N SER A 64 3.16 -14.00 13.69
CA SER A 64 2.15 -13.64 14.68
C SER A 64 2.72 -13.69 16.10
N HIS A 65 2.35 -12.71 16.90
CA HIS A 65 2.58 -12.64 18.34
C HIS A 65 1.33 -13.07 19.14
N GLY A 66 0.42 -13.81 18.49
CA GLY A 66 -0.90 -14.15 19.00
C GLY A 66 -1.92 -13.03 18.84
N LEU A 67 -3.21 -13.38 18.96
CA LEU A 67 -4.31 -12.44 18.68
C LEU A 67 -4.20 -11.10 19.43
N GLY A 68 -3.76 -11.14 20.70
CA GLY A 68 -3.60 -9.93 21.51
C GLY A 68 -2.42 -9.07 21.07
N GLY A 69 -1.28 -9.69 20.76
CA GLY A 69 -0.07 -9.00 20.29
C GLY A 69 -0.28 -8.36 18.92
N ASP A 70 -0.90 -9.08 18.00
CA ASP A 70 -1.20 -8.59 16.65
C ASP A 70 -2.19 -7.41 16.69
N ALA A 71 -3.19 -7.47 17.57
CA ALA A 71 -4.14 -6.37 17.76
C ALA A 71 -3.49 -5.14 18.40
N ALA A 72 -2.60 -5.33 19.38
CA ALA A 72 -1.84 -4.25 20.00
C ALA A 72 -0.92 -3.55 19.00
N PHE A 73 -0.20 -4.32 18.18
CA PHE A 73 0.63 -3.80 17.10
C PHE A 73 -0.19 -2.92 16.14
N ASN A 74 -1.36 -3.42 15.68
CA ASN A 74 -2.22 -2.67 14.78
C ASN A 74 -2.71 -1.37 15.42
N LEU A 75 -3.05 -1.36 16.69
CA LEU A 75 -3.49 -0.16 17.39
C LEU A 75 -2.35 0.87 17.48
N GLU A 76 -1.15 0.43 17.83
CA GLU A 76 0.02 1.29 18.04
C GLU A 76 0.45 2.02 16.78
N TRP A 77 0.72 1.29 15.67
CA TRP A 77 1.18 1.94 14.44
C TRP A 77 0.11 2.83 13.80
N LEU A 78 -1.18 2.46 13.94
CA LEU A 78 -2.29 3.27 13.43
C LEU A 78 -2.46 4.57 14.22
N ASP A 79 -2.22 4.56 15.54
CA ASP A 79 -2.27 5.77 16.36
C ASP A 79 -1.12 6.72 15.99
N ILE A 80 0.09 6.21 15.85
CA ILE A 80 1.25 6.97 15.38
C ILE A 80 0.97 7.60 14.01
N CYS A 81 0.45 6.82 13.07
CA CYS A 81 0.06 7.30 11.74
C CYS A 81 -1.01 8.39 11.82
N ARG A 82 -1.98 8.26 12.76
CA ARG A 82 -3.00 9.28 12.99
C ARG A 82 -2.41 10.63 13.38
N GLY A 83 -1.35 10.63 14.20
CA GLY A 83 -0.62 11.83 14.60
C GLY A 83 0.03 12.56 13.42
N LYS A 84 0.47 11.81 12.40
CA LYS A 84 1.14 12.34 11.20
C LYS A 84 0.20 12.63 10.03
N LEU A 85 -1.05 12.24 10.10
CA LEU A 85 -2.03 12.50 9.06
C LEU A 85 -2.62 13.92 9.23
N GLU A 86 -2.78 14.66 8.13
CA GLU A 86 -3.53 15.91 8.10
C GLU A 86 -4.99 15.68 8.56
N ASP A 87 -5.67 16.72 9.01
CA ASP A 87 -7.06 16.58 9.46
C ASP A 87 -8.02 16.23 8.32
N SER A 88 -7.75 16.68 7.10
CA SER A 88 -8.41 16.27 5.86
C SER A 88 -7.86 14.97 5.29
N GLY A 89 -6.80 14.43 5.87
CA GLY A 89 -6.07 13.29 5.34
C GLY A 89 -6.82 11.97 5.45
N THR A 90 -6.41 11.03 4.60
CA THR A 90 -6.98 9.67 4.54
C THR A 90 -5.91 8.60 4.66
N ILE A 91 -6.31 7.44 5.16
CA ILE A 91 -5.46 6.26 5.25
C ILE A 91 -6.07 5.11 4.45
N TRP A 92 -5.22 4.39 3.74
CA TRP A 92 -5.52 3.19 2.99
C TRP A 92 -4.72 2.04 3.57
N VAL A 93 -5.38 0.99 4.03
CA VAL A 93 -4.72 -0.16 4.67
C VAL A 93 -5.07 -1.43 3.94
N CYS A 94 -4.07 -2.07 3.33
CA CYS A 94 -4.22 -3.37 2.69
C CYS A 94 -4.28 -4.49 3.73
N GLY A 95 -5.01 -5.56 3.41
CA GLY A 95 -5.05 -6.74 4.24
C GLY A 95 -5.81 -7.90 3.62
N THR A 96 -5.65 -9.05 4.28
CA THR A 96 -6.45 -10.24 4.03
C THR A 96 -7.38 -10.48 5.21
N PHE A 97 -8.24 -11.48 5.14
CA PHE A 97 -9.15 -11.82 6.24
C PHE A 97 -8.41 -12.15 7.57
N HIS A 98 -7.11 -12.43 7.52
CA HIS A 98 -6.32 -12.73 8.72
C HIS A 98 -6.07 -11.51 9.62
N ASN A 99 -5.89 -10.32 9.02
CA ASN A 99 -5.54 -9.11 9.77
C ASN A 99 -6.54 -7.95 9.62
N ILE A 100 -7.30 -7.92 8.52
CA ILE A 100 -8.10 -6.73 8.16
C ILE A 100 -9.19 -6.38 9.18
N PHE A 101 -9.76 -7.38 9.85
CA PHE A 101 -10.78 -7.15 10.89
C PHE A 101 -10.16 -6.52 12.15
N SER A 102 -8.94 -6.92 12.51
CA SER A 102 -8.18 -6.28 13.59
C SER A 102 -7.83 -4.83 13.25
N VAL A 103 -7.40 -4.57 12.01
CA VAL A 103 -7.15 -3.21 11.49
C VAL A 103 -8.42 -2.37 11.54
N ALA A 104 -9.56 -2.88 11.07
CA ALA A 104 -10.84 -2.15 11.09
C ALA A 104 -11.27 -1.78 12.51
N ASN A 105 -11.11 -2.70 13.46
CA ASN A 105 -11.40 -2.46 14.87
C ASN A 105 -10.47 -1.39 15.46
N ALA A 106 -9.17 -1.45 15.18
CA ALA A 106 -8.20 -0.46 15.64
C ALA A 106 -8.51 0.93 15.06
N LEU A 107 -8.78 1.05 13.76
CA LEU A 107 -9.19 2.31 13.11
C LEU A 107 -10.42 2.92 13.80
N THR A 108 -11.42 2.08 14.11
CA THR A 108 -12.66 2.53 14.78
C THR A 108 -12.38 3.01 16.19
N LYS A 109 -11.58 2.29 16.97
CA LYS A 109 -11.18 2.66 18.34
C LYS A 109 -10.40 3.97 18.36
N LEU A 110 -9.55 4.21 17.39
CA LEU A 110 -8.78 5.47 17.23
C LEU A 110 -9.61 6.62 16.68
N GLY A 111 -10.89 6.44 16.40
CA GLY A 111 -11.78 7.51 15.95
C GLY A 111 -11.65 7.87 14.47
N TYR A 112 -11.02 7.04 13.66
CA TYR A 112 -11.15 7.16 12.20
C TYR A 112 -12.56 6.88 11.74
N ARG A 113 -12.95 7.43 10.60
CA ARG A 113 -14.18 7.06 9.92
C ARG A 113 -13.86 6.23 8.69
N ILE A 114 -14.21 4.96 8.72
CA ILE A 114 -14.12 4.09 7.54
C ILE A 114 -15.10 4.61 6.48
N LEU A 115 -14.60 4.78 5.26
CA LEU A 115 -15.32 5.25 4.08
C LEU A 115 -15.76 4.07 3.22
N ASN A 116 -14.79 3.18 2.89
CA ASN A 116 -15.03 1.97 2.09
C ASN A 116 -14.17 0.81 2.59
N ALA A 117 -14.66 -0.40 2.37
CA ALA A 117 -13.88 -1.63 2.35
C ALA A 117 -13.79 -2.10 0.88
N ILE A 118 -12.72 -1.70 0.20
CA ILE A 118 -12.54 -2.00 -1.21
C ILE A 118 -12.06 -3.43 -1.37
N VAL A 119 -12.70 -4.17 -2.26
CA VAL A 119 -12.32 -5.54 -2.62
C VAL A 119 -11.44 -5.49 -3.87
N TRP A 120 -10.14 -5.73 -3.72
CA TRP A 120 -9.27 -5.99 -4.85
C TRP A 120 -9.43 -7.42 -5.30
N GLN A 121 -10.14 -7.63 -6.41
CA GLN A 121 -10.31 -8.91 -7.06
C GLN A 121 -9.17 -9.16 -8.04
N LYS A 122 -8.33 -10.15 -7.72
CA LYS A 122 -7.22 -10.59 -8.60
C LYS A 122 -7.78 -11.34 -9.80
N THR A 123 -7.38 -10.93 -11.01
CA THR A 123 -7.79 -11.64 -12.24
C THR A 123 -6.99 -12.92 -12.49
N ASN A 124 -5.87 -13.09 -11.78
CA ASN A 124 -4.96 -14.24 -11.88
C ASN A 124 -4.55 -14.76 -10.47
N PRO A 125 -5.51 -15.19 -9.64
CA PRO A 125 -5.20 -15.69 -8.30
C PRO A 125 -4.44 -17.02 -8.38
N PRO A 126 -3.55 -17.30 -7.38
CA PRO A 126 -2.92 -18.62 -7.29
C PRO A 126 -3.96 -19.69 -6.98
N PRO A 127 -3.78 -20.93 -7.48
CA PRO A 127 -4.71 -22.03 -7.21
C PRO A 127 -4.69 -22.44 -5.74
N ASN A 128 -5.82 -22.94 -5.24
CA ASN A 128 -5.91 -23.59 -3.94
C ASN A 128 -5.49 -25.06 -4.05
N LEU A 129 -4.34 -25.41 -3.47
CA LEU A 129 -3.81 -26.78 -3.52
C LEU A 129 -4.58 -27.77 -2.67
N SER A 130 -5.19 -27.34 -1.57
CA SER A 130 -5.89 -28.23 -0.65
C SER A 130 -7.22 -28.72 -1.22
N CYS A 131 -7.81 -27.98 -2.18
CA CYS A 131 -9.13 -28.24 -2.74
C CYS A 131 -10.26 -28.39 -1.70
N ARG A 132 -10.09 -27.82 -0.49
CA ARG A 132 -11.03 -27.94 0.63
C ARG A 132 -11.81 -26.68 0.95
N PHE A 133 -11.48 -25.56 0.29
CA PHE A 133 -12.14 -24.27 0.41
C PHE A 133 -12.00 -23.49 -0.90
N PHE A 134 -12.71 -22.39 -1.03
CA PHE A 134 -12.64 -21.55 -2.22
C PHE A 134 -11.26 -20.93 -2.41
N THR A 135 -10.83 -20.75 -3.66
CA THR A 135 -9.59 -20.06 -3.99
C THR A 135 -9.64 -18.61 -3.53
N HIS A 136 -8.63 -18.19 -2.75
CA HIS A 136 -8.51 -16.80 -2.31
C HIS A 136 -8.13 -15.90 -3.48
N SER A 137 -9.12 -15.25 -4.06
CA SER A 137 -8.97 -14.36 -5.22
C SER A 137 -9.02 -12.87 -4.86
N THR A 138 -9.21 -12.53 -3.57
CA THR A 138 -9.41 -11.15 -3.15
C THR A 138 -8.47 -10.76 -2.00
N GLU A 139 -8.15 -9.47 -1.95
CA GLU A 139 -7.65 -8.76 -0.77
C GLU A 139 -8.57 -7.59 -0.48
N ILE A 140 -8.58 -7.14 0.77
CA ILE A 140 -9.42 -6.02 1.22
C ILE A 140 -8.51 -4.82 1.46
N ILE A 141 -8.97 -3.64 1.05
CA ILE A 141 -8.28 -2.38 1.34
C ILE A 141 -9.27 -1.48 2.07
N ILE A 142 -9.00 -1.19 3.33
CA ILE A 142 -9.83 -0.25 4.08
C ILE A 142 -9.38 1.18 3.76
N TRP A 143 -10.31 2.00 3.29
CA TRP A 143 -10.14 3.42 3.15
C TRP A 143 -10.87 4.14 4.28
N ALA A 144 -10.12 4.96 5.03
CA ALA A 144 -10.67 5.69 6.16
C ALA A 144 -10.13 7.13 6.20
N ARG A 145 -10.92 8.06 6.77
CA ARG A 145 -10.51 9.44 7.01
C ARG A 145 -10.25 9.71 8.50
N LYS A 146 -9.32 10.62 8.78
CA LYS A 146 -8.92 10.97 10.14
C LYS A 146 -10.04 11.69 10.91
N CYS A 147 -10.58 12.75 10.33
CA CYS A 147 -11.53 13.63 11.02
C CYS A 147 -12.93 13.54 10.43
N LYS A 148 -13.96 13.40 11.28
CA LYS A 148 -15.36 13.34 10.83
C LYS A 148 -15.88 14.70 10.36
N LYS A 149 -15.31 15.81 10.87
CA LYS A 149 -15.79 17.17 10.61
C LYS A 149 -15.10 17.87 9.44
N VAL A 150 -13.87 17.44 9.08
CA VAL A 150 -13.10 18.02 7.99
C VAL A 150 -13.31 17.19 6.72
N PRO A 151 -13.74 17.79 5.60
CA PRO A 151 -13.86 17.07 4.33
C PRO A 151 -12.50 16.51 3.89
N HIS A 152 -12.50 15.28 3.41
CA HIS A 152 -11.34 14.65 2.76
C HIS A 152 -11.37 14.91 1.25
N CYS A 153 -10.23 14.79 0.60
CA CYS A 153 -10.13 14.82 -0.85
C CYS A 153 -10.76 13.56 -1.44
N PHE A 154 -11.65 13.72 -2.42
CA PHE A 154 -12.11 12.65 -3.29
C PHE A 154 -12.34 13.19 -4.70
N ASN A 155 -11.56 12.72 -5.64
CA ASN A 155 -11.58 13.17 -7.04
C ASN A 155 -12.69 12.44 -7.81
N TYR A 156 -13.94 12.71 -7.43
CA TYR A 156 -15.14 12.02 -7.93
C TYR A 156 -15.23 12.02 -9.46
N ASP A 157 -15.07 13.17 -10.10
CA ASP A 157 -15.20 13.28 -11.56
C ASP A 157 -14.11 12.50 -12.30
N LEU A 158 -12.88 12.47 -11.77
CA LEU A 158 -11.80 11.64 -12.28
C LEU A 158 -12.17 10.15 -12.17
N MET A 159 -12.60 9.71 -10.98
CA MET A 159 -12.99 8.31 -10.76
C MET A 159 -14.15 7.90 -11.66
N ARG A 160 -15.11 8.78 -11.87
CA ARG A 160 -16.25 8.57 -12.77
C ARG A 160 -15.78 8.42 -14.23
N ARG A 161 -14.89 9.29 -14.73
CA ARG A 161 -14.31 9.15 -16.10
C ARG A 161 -13.59 7.82 -16.26
N LEU A 162 -12.74 7.43 -15.32
CA LEU A 162 -12.00 6.16 -15.35
C LEU A 162 -12.92 4.93 -15.35
N ALA A 163 -14.11 5.06 -14.77
CA ALA A 163 -15.14 4.01 -14.74
C ALA A 163 -16.11 4.05 -15.96
N GLY A 164 -15.75 4.77 -17.03
CA GLY A 164 -16.60 4.87 -18.23
C GLY A 164 -17.85 5.72 -18.00
N ASN A 165 -17.71 6.86 -17.33
CA ASN A 165 -18.75 7.81 -16.95
C ASN A 165 -19.84 7.25 -15.98
N ARG A 166 -19.51 6.19 -15.25
CA ARG A 166 -20.32 5.63 -14.18
C ARG A 166 -19.66 5.86 -12.83
N GLN A 167 -20.39 5.75 -11.74
CA GLN A 167 -19.79 5.74 -10.40
C GLN A 167 -18.86 4.54 -10.28
N MET A 168 -17.60 4.77 -9.86
CA MET A 168 -16.67 3.69 -9.60
C MET A 168 -17.11 2.96 -8.33
N THR A 169 -17.18 1.64 -8.42
CA THR A 169 -17.57 0.78 -7.30
C THR A 169 -16.35 0.42 -6.44
N ASP A 170 -16.60 -0.19 -5.29
CA ASP A 170 -15.62 -0.67 -4.34
C ASP A 170 -15.05 -2.07 -4.67
N VAL A 171 -15.41 -2.64 -5.83
CA VAL A 171 -14.81 -3.86 -6.36
C VAL A 171 -13.86 -3.53 -7.51
N TRP A 172 -12.55 -3.67 -7.25
CA TRP A 172 -11.51 -3.36 -8.22
C TRP A 172 -10.90 -4.63 -8.81
N ARG A 173 -11.23 -4.90 -10.07
CA ARG A 173 -10.66 -6.04 -10.82
C ARG A 173 -9.33 -5.63 -11.43
N MET A 174 -8.24 -6.15 -10.89
CA MET A 174 -6.88 -5.90 -11.35
C MET A 174 -6.04 -7.17 -11.24
N PRO A 175 -5.07 -7.40 -12.14
CA PRO A 175 -4.12 -8.49 -11.97
C PRO A 175 -3.25 -8.27 -10.72
N ALA A 176 -2.67 -9.36 -10.23
CA ALA A 176 -1.53 -9.29 -9.34
C ALA A 176 -0.33 -8.68 -10.08
N ILE A 177 0.75 -8.42 -9.33
CA ILE A 177 1.95 -7.79 -9.85
C ILE A 177 2.46 -8.42 -11.16
N ALA A 178 2.78 -7.56 -12.14
CA ALA A 178 3.32 -7.95 -13.42
C ALA A 178 4.85 -8.24 -13.33
N PRO A 179 5.40 -9.08 -14.24
CA PRO A 179 6.85 -9.38 -14.25
C PRO A 179 7.75 -8.15 -14.34
N TRP A 180 7.38 -7.14 -15.15
CA TRP A 180 8.15 -5.91 -15.32
C TRP A 180 8.26 -5.06 -14.04
N GLU A 181 7.37 -5.24 -13.09
CA GLU A 181 7.41 -4.56 -11.81
C GLU A 181 8.44 -5.14 -10.82
N LYS A 182 9.08 -6.27 -11.18
CA LYS A 182 10.02 -7.04 -10.33
C LYS A 182 11.47 -6.94 -10.78
N SER A 183 11.82 -6.00 -11.65
CA SER A 183 13.14 -5.84 -12.26
C SER A 183 14.29 -5.72 -11.25
N CYS A 184 14.09 -5.00 -10.16
CA CYS A 184 15.12 -4.75 -9.13
C CYS A 184 15.16 -5.79 -8.00
N GLY A 185 14.41 -6.89 -8.11
CA GLY A 185 14.38 -7.94 -7.10
C GLY A 185 12.98 -8.41 -6.74
N LYS A 186 12.91 -9.40 -5.83
CA LYS A 186 11.63 -10.00 -5.40
C LYS A 186 11.27 -9.53 -4.00
N HIS A 187 10.10 -8.96 -3.86
CA HIS A 187 9.43 -8.77 -2.57
C HIS A 187 8.25 -9.74 -2.49
N PRO A 188 8.06 -10.50 -1.40
CA PRO A 188 7.09 -11.59 -1.35
C PRO A 188 5.64 -11.14 -1.52
N THR A 189 5.32 -9.93 -1.06
CA THR A 189 3.95 -9.38 -1.05
C THR A 189 3.82 -8.08 -1.82
N GLN A 190 4.71 -7.81 -2.78
CA GLN A 190 4.68 -6.57 -3.57
C GLN A 190 3.30 -6.34 -4.19
N LYS A 191 2.75 -5.14 -3.98
CA LYS A 191 1.48 -4.72 -4.58
C LYS A 191 1.70 -4.20 -6.01
N PRO A 192 0.71 -4.33 -6.92
CA PRO A 192 0.79 -3.75 -8.25
C PRO A 192 0.74 -2.21 -8.19
N ILE A 193 1.55 -1.54 -9.01
CA ILE A 193 1.59 -0.08 -9.10
C ILE A 193 0.21 0.50 -9.43
N ALA A 194 -0.54 -0.15 -10.32
CA ALA A 194 -1.88 0.29 -10.71
C ALA A 194 -2.86 0.43 -9.54
N LEU A 195 -2.75 -0.46 -8.53
CA LEU A 195 -3.57 -0.40 -7.32
C LEU A 195 -3.27 0.85 -6.49
N ALA A 196 -1.98 1.11 -6.25
CA ALA A 196 -1.54 2.28 -5.50
C ALA A 196 -1.86 3.59 -6.27
N VAL A 197 -1.63 3.63 -7.59
CA VAL A 197 -1.99 4.78 -8.44
C VAL A 197 -3.47 5.12 -8.26
N ARG A 198 -4.38 4.14 -8.37
CA ARG A 198 -5.82 4.40 -8.24
C ARG A 198 -6.17 4.98 -6.88
N ALA A 199 -5.66 4.44 -5.79
CA ALA A 199 -5.90 4.94 -4.44
C ALA A 199 -5.38 6.38 -4.29
N ILE A 200 -4.18 6.67 -4.81
CA ILE A 200 -3.54 7.98 -4.73
C ILE A 200 -4.34 9.03 -5.51
N ILE A 201 -4.64 8.78 -6.78
CA ILE A 201 -5.38 9.75 -7.60
C ILE A 201 -6.84 9.92 -7.15
N ALA A 202 -7.42 8.92 -6.47
CA ALA A 202 -8.75 9.04 -5.90
C ALA A 202 -8.81 10.02 -4.72
N SER A 203 -7.77 10.06 -3.87
CA SER A 203 -7.85 10.68 -2.55
C SER A 203 -6.80 11.75 -2.26
N THR A 204 -6.08 12.23 -3.28
CA THR A 204 -5.07 13.29 -3.13
C THR A 204 -5.10 14.29 -4.28
N SER A 205 -4.72 15.53 -3.97
CA SER A 205 -4.40 16.55 -4.99
C SER A 205 -2.98 16.36 -5.50
N GLU A 206 -2.66 16.99 -6.63
CA GLU A 206 -1.29 17.06 -7.14
C GLU A 206 -0.38 17.77 -6.13
N GLY A 207 0.88 17.31 -6.01
CA GLY A 207 1.83 17.82 -5.02
C GLY A 207 1.66 17.26 -3.61
N ALA A 208 0.60 16.50 -3.31
CA ALA A 208 0.35 15.92 -2.00
C ALA A 208 1.52 15.07 -1.48
N ARG A 209 1.69 15.04 -0.16
CA ARG A 209 2.70 14.21 0.53
C ARG A 209 2.09 12.91 1.00
N ILE A 210 2.71 11.81 0.62
CA ILE A 210 2.26 10.45 0.92
C ILE A 210 3.25 9.74 1.82
N LEU A 211 2.77 9.10 2.88
CA LEU A 211 3.55 8.24 3.77
C LEU A 211 3.19 6.77 3.52
N ASP A 212 4.19 5.92 3.48
CA ASP A 212 4.05 4.47 3.61
C ASP A 212 4.91 3.97 4.77
N PRO A 213 4.30 3.58 5.90
CA PRO A 213 5.03 3.09 7.06
C PRO A 213 5.58 1.67 6.90
N PHE A 214 5.23 0.98 5.79
CA PHE A 214 5.66 -0.37 5.45
C PHE A 214 6.07 -0.42 3.97
N ALA A 215 7.05 0.42 3.60
CA ALA A 215 7.36 0.76 2.20
C ALA A 215 7.72 -0.44 1.32
N GLY A 216 8.28 -1.51 1.89
CA GLY A 216 8.66 -2.72 1.17
C GLY A 216 9.51 -2.39 -0.05
N SER A 217 9.03 -2.81 -1.22
CA SER A 217 9.69 -2.55 -2.51
C SER A 217 9.44 -1.14 -3.08
N GLY A 218 8.83 -0.21 -2.32
CA GLY A 218 8.61 1.18 -2.71
C GLY A 218 7.49 1.39 -3.74
N THR A 219 6.56 0.46 -3.88
CA THR A 219 5.48 0.54 -4.89
C THR A 219 4.64 1.80 -4.72
N THR A 220 4.28 2.16 -3.48
CA THR A 220 3.52 3.38 -3.16
C THR A 220 4.27 4.63 -3.63
N GLY A 221 5.58 4.68 -3.40
CA GLY A 221 6.42 5.81 -3.79
C GLY A 221 6.54 5.98 -5.30
N ILE A 222 6.75 4.88 -6.02
CA ILE A 222 6.76 4.90 -7.50
C ILE A 222 5.39 5.36 -8.02
N ALA A 223 4.30 4.84 -7.47
CA ALA A 223 2.95 5.25 -7.85
C ALA A 223 2.71 6.75 -7.57
N ALA A 224 3.18 7.26 -6.44
CA ALA A 224 3.09 8.67 -6.08
C ALA A 224 3.83 9.56 -7.09
N ASN A 225 5.09 9.25 -7.40
CA ASN A 225 5.87 10.02 -8.36
C ASN A 225 5.28 9.96 -9.78
N LEU A 226 4.73 8.82 -10.22
CA LEU A 226 4.04 8.69 -11.52
C LEU A 226 2.89 9.69 -11.69
N VAL A 227 2.30 10.14 -10.59
CA VAL A 227 1.13 11.02 -10.59
C VAL A 227 1.40 12.39 -9.95
N GLY A 228 2.68 12.78 -9.80
CA GLY A 228 3.08 14.12 -9.34
C GLY A 228 2.88 14.35 -7.84
N ARG A 229 3.04 13.31 -7.02
CA ARG A 229 3.00 13.37 -5.55
C ARG A 229 4.37 13.06 -4.98
N SER A 230 4.69 13.59 -3.80
CA SER A 230 5.90 13.28 -3.07
C SER A 230 5.66 12.12 -2.07
N PHE A 231 6.72 11.41 -1.75
CA PHE A 231 6.66 10.17 -1.00
C PHE A 231 7.71 10.09 0.10
N VAL A 232 7.29 9.62 1.26
CA VAL A 232 8.16 9.18 2.34
C VAL A 232 7.81 7.74 2.69
N GLY A 233 8.80 6.87 2.68
CA GLY A 233 8.65 5.46 3.04
C GLY A 233 9.51 5.07 4.21
N VAL A 234 9.00 4.19 5.06
CA VAL A 234 9.72 3.57 6.18
C VAL A 234 9.67 2.06 6.02
N ASP A 235 10.79 1.39 6.24
CA ASP A 235 10.84 -0.07 6.28
C ASP A 235 11.96 -0.55 7.21
N ALA A 236 11.67 -1.59 7.99
CA ALA A 236 12.64 -2.19 8.90
C ALA A 236 13.70 -3.01 8.14
N GLU A 237 13.34 -3.58 6.99
CA GLU A 237 14.19 -4.50 6.24
C GLU A 237 15.06 -3.76 5.21
N ARG A 238 16.35 -3.66 5.48
CA ARG A 238 17.31 -3.02 4.56
C ARG A 238 17.34 -3.63 3.15
N ALA A 239 17.03 -4.93 3.04
CA ALA A 239 16.93 -5.59 1.75
C ALA A 239 15.81 -5.00 0.89
N TYR A 240 14.67 -4.69 1.48
CA TYR A 240 13.54 -4.06 0.78
C TYR A 240 13.80 -2.61 0.44
N LEU A 241 14.42 -1.85 1.35
CA LEU A 241 14.86 -0.48 1.05
C LEU A 241 15.82 -0.42 -0.15
N ARG A 242 16.71 -1.42 -0.30
CA ARG A 242 17.60 -1.54 -1.46
C ARG A 242 16.81 -1.75 -2.75
N ILE A 243 15.79 -2.60 -2.74
CA ILE A 243 14.90 -2.83 -3.88
C ILE A 243 14.15 -1.53 -4.21
N ALA A 244 13.57 -0.88 -3.21
CA ALA A 244 12.83 0.38 -3.40
C ALA A 244 13.69 1.49 -4.01
N ALA A 245 14.91 1.67 -3.51
CA ALA A 245 15.87 2.63 -4.07
C ALA A 245 16.30 2.27 -5.50
N GLY A 246 16.50 0.98 -5.80
CA GLY A 246 16.77 0.49 -7.14
C GLY A 246 15.65 0.80 -8.12
N ARG A 247 14.42 0.51 -7.75
CA ARG A 247 13.21 0.81 -8.54
C ARG A 247 13.04 2.32 -8.77
N ARG A 248 13.35 3.16 -7.78
CA ARG A 248 13.27 4.62 -7.97
C ARG A 248 14.30 5.12 -8.99
N ARG A 249 15.53 4.55 -9.01
CA ARG A 249 16.53 4.88 -10.05
C ARG A 249 16.09 4.39 -11.43
N GLU A 250 15.53 3.18 -11.53
CA GLU A 250 14.96 2.68 -12.79
C GLU A 250 13.81 3.58 -13.28
N TYR A 251 12.97 4.06 -12.38
CA TYR A 251 11.90 5.02 -12.69
C TYR A 251 12.42 6.29 -13.37
N GLU A 252 13.58 6.82 -12.97
CA GLU A 252 14.16 8.03 -13.56
C GLU A 252 14.36 7.90 -15.09
N VAL A 253 14.65 6.69 -15.54
CA VAL A 253 14.89 6.39 -16.96
C VAL A 253 13.63 5.90 -17.67
N ALA A 254 12.79 5.13 -16.98
CA ALA A 254 11.70 4.36 -17.58
C ALA A 254 10.28 4.91 -17.28
N HIS A 255 10.14 6.06 -16.62
CA HIS A 255 8.84 6.57 -16.13
C HIS A 255 7.79 6.74 -17.23
N SER A 256 8.17 7.17 -18.42
CA SER A 256 7.25 7.32 -19.56
C SER A 256 6.66 5.98 -20.01
N ASP A 257 7.46 4.93 -20.01
CA ASP A 257 7.00 3.58 -20.38
C ASP A 257 6.16 2.95 -19.28
N TRP A 258 6.49 3.24 -18.02
CA TRP A 258 5.66 2.78 -16.90
C TRP A 258 4.28 3.43 -16.91
N ARG A 259 4.18 4.72 -17.19
CA ARG A 259 2.89 5.41 -17.37
C ARG A 259 2.00 4.72 -18.41
N LYS A 260 2.56 4.32 -19.54
CA LYS A 260 1.85 3.61 -20.62
C LYS A 260 1.33 2.22 -20.22
N ARG A 261 1.87 1.63 -19.13
CA ARG A 261 1.46 0.30 -18.63
C ARG A 261 0.39 0.36 -17.54
N ILE A 262 0.03 1.56 -17.07
CA ILE A 262 -0.97 1.76 -16.00
C ILE A 262 -2.31 2.19 -16.62
N PRO A 263 -3.35 1.33 -16.57
CA PRO A 263 -4.62 1.59 -17.27
C PRO A 263 -5.28 2.92 -16.92
N ASP A 264 -5.24 3.31 -15.64
CA ASP A 264 -5.85 4.57 -15.19
C ASP A 264 -5.10 5.81 -15.69
N LEU A 265 -3.81 5.70 -16.02
CA LEU A 265 -3.01 6.79 -16.59
C LEU A 265 -3.15 6.89 -18.11
N GLN A 266 -3.45 5.79 -18.79
CA GLN A 266 -3.77 5.79 -20.21
C GLN A 266 -5.11 6.49 -20.48
N LYS A 267 -6.15 6.15 -19.72
CA LYS A 267 -7.49 6.74 -19.85
C LYS A 267 -7.57 8.23 -19.46
N ASN A 268 -6.58 8.75 -18.75
CA ASN A 268 -6.50 10.17 -18.38
C ASN A 268 -5.81 11.04 -19.46
N ALA A 269 -5.17 10.40 -20.44
CA ALA A 269 -4.49 11.09 -21.53
C ALA A 269 -5.40 11.34 -22.76
N GLU A 270 -6.59 10.75 -22.75
CA GLU A 270 -7.69 10.97 -23.71
C GLU A 270 -8.69 11.99 -23.12
#